data_20b67f8db042ed0966b98cab00ae2485
#
_entry.id   20b67f8db042ed0966b98cab00ae2485
#
_cell.length_a   1.000
_cell.length_b   1.000
_cell.length_c   1.000
_cell.angle_alpha   90.00
_cell.angle_beta   90.00
_cell.angle_gamma   90.00
#
_symmetry.space_group_name_H-M   'P 1'
#
loop_
_entity.id
_entity.type
_entity.pdbx_description
1 polymer ?
#
loop_
_entity_poly.entity_id
_entity_poly.type
_entity_poly.pdbx_seq_one_letter_code
_entity_poly.pdbx_strand_id
1 'polypeptide(L)'
;MLYDVLREILDPRSGVIREKATNEKYWQTAYDVVWKGRIHFIVVESLFRRNYGHYYVIRDNQYISPDFTYTKIDNSLFCILQSMIDDIESGKYDRKKTLSEKIRSFAAQEGFVSYMNNTKWCELFAAISKKIPDIEFQYKSIFDETEPDVYWEYYGDEELKYMNFAQIQWLKIKHTITNYKHIGVLVPSEAETHDKKDAVLEILEQYRIPYQYIEDEQAFIVYGYR
;
A
#
# COMPACT_ATOMS: atom_id res chain seq x y z
N MET A 1 -21.69 -1.63 37.61
CA MET A 1 -22.20 -2.82 36.85
C MET A 1 -21.54 -2.91 35.48
N LEU A 2 -21.75 -1.99 34.53
CA LEU A 2 -21.02 -2.03 33.24
C LEU A 2 -19.52 -1.76 33.39
N TYR A 3 -19.17 -0.80 34.23
CA TYR A 3 -17.78 -0.49 34.57
C TYR A 3 -17.03 -1.70 35.13
N ASP A 4 -17.65 -2.48 35.97
CA ASP A 4 -17.04 -3.66 36.54
C ASP A 4 -16.76 -4.73 35.48
N VAL A 5 -17.71 -4.93 34.56
CA VAL A 5 -17.54 -5.84 33.40
C VAL A 5 -16.38 -5.40 32.52
N LEU A 6 -16.31 -4.09 32.18
CA LEU A 6 -15.19 -3.57 31.38
C LEU A 6 -13.84 -3.73 32.10
N ARG A 7 -13.82 -3.51 33.41
CA ARG A 7 -12.63 -3.67 34.25
C ARG A 7 -12.15 -5.12 34.26
N GLU A 8 -13.08 -6.06 34.44
CA GLU A 8 -12.78 -7.50 34.46
C GLU A 8 -12.16 -7.97 33.14
N ILE A 9 -12.68 -7.49 32.01
CA ILE A 9 -12.16 -7.81 30.66
C ILE A 9 -10.78 -7.21 30.47
N LEU A 10 -10.52 -6.01 31.01
CA LEU A 10 -9.31 -5.21 30.73
C LEU A 10 -8.16 -5.46 31.69
N ASP A 11 -8.41 -6.04 32.87
CA ASP A 11 -7.41 -6.19 33.91
C ASP A 11 -6.08 -6.86 33.43
N PRO A 12 -6.09 -7.83 32.50
CA PRO A 12 -4.87 -8.38 31.92
C PRO A 12 -4.36 -7.64 30.66
N ARG A 13 -4.96 -6.53 30.22
CA ARG A 13 -4.78 -5.96 28.89
C ARG A 13 -4.30 -4.50 28.92
N SER A 14 -3.83 -4.01 27.76
CA SER A 14 -3.18 -2.69 27.60
C SER A 14 -4.15 -1.49 27.59
N GLY A 15 -5.46 -1.71 27.66
CA GLY A 15 -6.47 -0.65 27.61
C GLY A 15 -6.62 0.10 28.93
N VAL A 16 -6.88 1.39 28.87
CA VAL A 16 -7.14 2.25 30.03
C VAL A 16 -8.56 2.78 29.95
N ILE A 17 -9.39 2.44 30.96
CA ILE A 17 -10.76 2.98 31.07
C ILE A 17 -10.70 4.41 31.57
N ARG A 18 -11.36 5.31 30.83
CA ARG A 18 -11.66 6.67 31.27
C ARG A 18 -13.17 6.83 31.34
N GLU A 19 -13.68 7.14 32.49
CA GLU A 19 -15.07 7.52 32.62
C GLU A 19 -15.24 8.91 31.98
N LYS A 20 -16.09 8.99 30.94
CA LYS A 20 -16.52 10.29 30.42
C LYS A 20 -17.61 10.82 31.32
N ALA A 21 -17.60 12.13 31.57
CA ALA A 21 -18.62 12.79 32.34
C ALA A 21 -20.03 12.39 31.84
N THR A 22 -20.90 12.05 32.78
CA THR A 22 -22.30 11.75 32.51
C THR A 22 -22.93 12.90 31.74
N ASN A 23 -23.49 12.63 30.57
CA ASN A 23 -24.22 13.62 29.82
C ASN A 23 -25.67 13.66 30.32
N GLU A 24 -25.96 14.58 31.25
CA GLU A 24 -27.29 14.73 31.84
C GLU A 24 -28.38 15.01 30.81
N LYS A 25 -28.02 15.68 29.71
CA LYS A 25 -28.98 15.99 28.62
C LYS A 25 -29.51 14.75 27.93
N TYR A 26 -28.67 13.71 27.79
CA TYR A 26 -29.03 12.45 27.13
C TYR A 26 -29.22 11.27 28.09
N TRP A 27 -29.06 11.51 29.39
CA TRP A 27 -29.18 10.47 30.43
C TRP A 27 -28.34 9.24 30.12
N GLN A 28 -27.06 9.48 29.79
CA GLN A 28 -26.12 8.43 29.38
C GLN A 28 -24.78 8.61 30.10
N THR A 29 -24.17 7.49 30.47
CA THR A 29 -22.77 7.45 30.89
C THR A 29 -21.95 6.77 29.82
N ALA A 30 -20.90 7.40 29.36
CA ALA A 30 -19.97 6.83 28.40
C ALA A 30 -18.66 6.42 29.09
N TYR A 31 -18.22 5.23 28.79
CA TYR A 31 -16.90 4.71 29.16
C TYR A 31 -16.02 4.70 27.93
N ASP A 32 -14.89 5.39 28.00
CA ASP A 32 -13.91 5.49 26.94
C ASP A 32 -12.71 4.60 27.28
N VAL A 33 -12.59 3.50 26.58
CA VAL A 33 -11.44 2.62 26.70
C VAL A 33 -10.41 3.02 25.65
N VAL A 34 -9.33 3.64 26.09
CA VAL A 34 -8.28 4.16 25.23
C VAL A 34 -7.24 3.07 24.93
N TRP A 35 -6.95 2.85 23.65
CA TRP A 35 -5.93 1.91 23.17
C TRP A 35 -4.83 2.65 22.42
N LYS A 36 -3.59 2.57 22.92
CA LYS A 36 -2.40 3.18 22.29
C LYS A 36 -2.58 4.64 21.85
N GLY A 37 -3.45 5.40 22.56
CA GLY A 37 -3.70 6.82 22.35
C GLY A 37 -4.43 7.21 21.04
N ARG A 38 -4.77 6.24 20.19
CA ARG A 38 -5.40 6.51 18.87
C ARG A 38 -6.73 5.81 18.66
N ILE A 39 -6.86 4.59 19.16
CA ILE A 39 -8.09 3.80 19.09
C ILE A 39 -8.81 3.96 20.42
N HIS A 40 -10.10 4.25 20.33
CA HIS A 40 -10.98 4.37 21.48
C HIS A 40 -12.15 3.42 21.27
N PHE A 41 -12.35 2.53 22.24
CA PHE A 41 -13.52 1.70 22.33
C PHE A 41 -14.50 2.36 23.27
N ILE A 42 -15.61 2.83 22.73
CA ILE A 42 -16.61 3.57 23.50
C ILE A 42 -17.77 2.63 23.83
N VAL A 43 -18.09 2.55 25.11
CA VAL A 43 -19.26 1.82 25.58
C VAL A 43 -20.15 2.80 26.33
N VAL A 44 -21.41 2.91 25.93
CA VAL A 44 -22.37 3.85 26.48
C VAL A 44 -23.48 3.10 27.21
N GLU A 45 -23.77 3.48 28.43
CA GLU A 45 -24.88 2.97 29.24
C GLU A 45 -25.98 4.01 29.34
N SER A 46 -27.23 3.62 29.09
CA SER A 46 -28.38 4.47 29.28
C SER A 46 -28.76 4.53 30.78
N LEU A 47 -28.89 5.70 31.33
CA LEU A 47 -29.38 5.90 32.71
C LEU A 47 -30.90 5.78 32.80
N PHE A 48 -31.60 5.93 31.69
CA PHE A 48 -33.05 5.89 31.61
C PHE A 48 -33.59 4.44 31.50
N ARG A 49 -32.90 3.62 30.67
CA ARG A 49 -33.24 2.21 30.49
C ARG A 49 -32.16 1.34 31.11
N ARG A 50 -32.50 0.64 32.18
CA ARG A 50 -31.58 -0.30 32.79
C ARG A 50 -31.12 -1.36 31.81
N ASN A 51 -29.83 -1.65 31.81
CA ASN A 51 -29.18 -2.66 30.96
C ASN A 51 -29.26 -2.39 29.44
N TYR A 52 -29.47 -1.16 29.04
CA TYR A 52 -29.50 -0.77 27.64
C TYR A 52 -28.37 0.21 27.32
N GLY A 53 -27.77 0.07 26.16
CA GLY A 53 -26.76 0.98 25.68
C GLY A 53 -26.26 0.62 24.30
N HIS A 54 -25.13 1.19 23.94
CA HIS A 54 -24.47 0.94 22.66
C HIS A 54 -22.94 0.97 22.82
N TYR A 55 -22.23 0.44 21.83
CA TYR A 55 -20.77 0.45 21.79
C TYR A 55 -20.26 0.58 20.37
N TYR A 56 -19.10 1.20 20.19
CA TYR A 56 -18.46 1.43 18.93
C TYR A 56 -16.97 1.71 19.09
N VAL A 57 -16.22 1.64 17.99
CA VAL A 57 -14.79 1.96 17.96
C VAL A 57 -14.56 3.22 17.12
N ILE A 58 -13.78 4.14 17.66
CA ILE A 58 -13.33 5.35 16.94
C ILE A 58 -11.81 5.38 16.87
N ARG A 59 -11.30 6.01 15.86
CA ARG A 59 -9.88 6.35 15.70
C ARG A 59 -9.78 7.76 15.15
N ASP A 60 -8.94 8.61 15.75
CA ASP A 60 -8.76 10.01 15.35
C ASP A 60 -10.11 10.74 15.23
N ASN A 61 -11.03 10.52 16.17
CA ASN A 61 -12.40 11.05 16.22
C ASN A 61 -13.32 10.61 15.07
N GLN A 62 -12.97 9.57 14.31
CA GLN A 62 -13.81 9.01 13.27
C GLN A 62 -14.31 7.62 13.66
N TYR A 63 -15.59 7.33 13.39
CA TYR A 63 -16.16 6.00 13.55
C TYR A 63 -15.49 5.03 12.57
N ILE A 64 -14.93 3.94 13.11
CA ILE A 64 -14.30 2.88 12.32
C ILE A 64 -14.99 1.53 12.46
N SER A 65 -15.96 1.43 13.39
CA SER A 65 -16.91 0.34 13.48
C SER A 65 -18.35 0.87 13.39
N PRO A 66 -19.32 0.02 13.04
CA PRO A 66 -20.73 0.33 13.25
C PRO A 66 -21.03 0.61 14.72
N ASP A 67 -22.12 1.31 14.97
CA ASP A 67 -22.69 1.50 16.29
C ASP A 67 -23.61 0.29 16.61
N PHE A 68 -23.23 -0.50 17.61
CA PHE A 68 -23.94 -1.71 18.02
C PHE A 68 -24.69 -1.44 19.31
N THR A 69 -25.93 -1.92 19.40
CA THR A 69 -26.76 -1.78 20.60
C THR A 69 -26.79 -3.07 21.40
N TYR A 70 -26.89 -2.94 22.72
CA TYR A 70 -27.18 -4.04 23.63
C TYR A 70 -28.40 -3.74 24.48
N THR A 71 -29.13 -4.77 24.87
CA THR A 71 -30.37 -4.65 25.64
C THR A 71 -30.31 -5.35 27.00
N LYS A 72 -29.19 -6.00 27.29
CA LYS A 72 -28.91 -6.70 28.57
C LYS A 72 -27.43 -6.63 28.89
N ILE A 73 -27.12 -6.54 30.15
CA ILE A 73 -25.77 -6.71 30.71
C ILE A 73 -25.67 -8.13 31.26
N ASP A 74 -25.27 -9.05 30.41
CA ASP A 74 -25.15 -10.48 30.73
C ASP A 74 -23.89 -11.08 30.11
N ASN A 75 -23.72 -12.39 30.24
CA ASN A 75 -22.55 -13.08 29.64
C ASN A 75 -22.46 -12.91 28.10
N SER A 76 -23.57 -12.70 27.41
CA SER A 76 -23.54 -12.45 25.98
C SER A 76 -22.86 -11.12 25.65
N LEU A 77 -23.22 -10.06 26.38
CA LEU A 77 -22.53 -8.78 26.25
C LEU A 77 -21.05 -8.89 26.61
N PHE A 78 -20.71 -9.62 27.68
CA PHE A 78 -19.32 -9.86 28.08
C PHE A 78 -18.51 -10.48 26.92
N CYS A 79 -19.01 -11.56 26.31
CA CYS A 79 -18.35 -12.20 25.18
C CYS A 79 -18.21 -11.28 23.96
N ILE A 80 -19.21 -10.46 23.68
CA ILE A 80 -19.18 -9.51 22.55
C ILE A 80 -18.13 -8.42 22.80
N LEU A 81 -18.11 -7.81 23.99
CA LEU A 81 -17.14 -6.79 24.35
C LEU A 81 -15.71 -7.36 24.34
N GLN A 82 -15.53 -8.59 24.80
CA GLN A 82 -14.26 -9.29 24.74
C GLN A 82 -13.79 -9.50 23.30
N SER A 83 -14.68 -9.97 22.42
CA SER A 83 -14.37 -10.12 20.99
C SER A 83 -13.99 -8.81 20.33
N MET A 84 -14.67 -7.70 20.66
CA MET A 84 -14.29 -6.37 20.14
C MET A 84 -12.90 -5.94 20.59
N ILE A 85 -12.55 -6.25 21.84
CA ILE A 85 -11.22 -5.97 22.37
C ILE A 85 -10.16 -6.83 21.68
N ASP A 86 -10.44 -8.13 21.47
CA ASP A 86 -9.56 -9.02 20.72
C ASP A 86 -9.33 -8.51 19.27
N ASP A 87 -10.38 -8.01 18.63
CA ASP A 87 -10.29 -7.36 17.31
C ASP A 87 -9.37 -6.11 17.32
N ILE A 88 -9.42 -5.32 18.39
CA ILE A 88 -8.54 -4.15 18.56
C ILE A 88 -7.09 -4.60 18.79
N GLU A 89 -6.88 -5.59 19.63
CA GLU A 89 -5.53 -6.11 19.94
C GLU A 89 -4.89 -6.80 18.75
N SER A 90 -5.67 -7.52 17.93
CA SER A 90 -5.19 -8.14 16.69
C SER A 90 -4.84 -7.14 15.59
N GLY A 91 -5.17 -5.85 15.79
CA GLY A 91 -4.91 -4.80 14.81
C GLY A 91 -5.96 -4.69 13.70
N LYS A 92 -7.13 -5.33 13.84
CA LYS A 92 -8.23 -5.24 12.86
C LYS A 92 -8.64 -3.80 12.56
N TYR A 93 -8.55 -2.94 13.55
CA TYR A 93 -8.88 -1.52 13.44
C TYR A 93 -7.63 -0.63 13.22
N ASP A 94 -6.45 -1.21 13.05
CA ASP A 94 -5.27 -0.44 12.73
C ASP A 94 -5.39 0.22 11.35
N ARG A 95 -4.78 1.39 11.20
CA ARG A 95 -4.71 2.07 9.90
C ARG A 95 -3.93 1.20 8.92
N LYS A 96 -4.58 0.81 7.83
CA LYS A 96 -3.86 0.14 6.73
C LYS A 96 -2.78 1.08 6.21
N LYS A 97 -1.55 0.59 6.16
CA LYS A 97 -0.45 1.34 5.55
C LYS A 97 -0.79 1.67 4.11
N THR A 98 -0.56 2.90 3.70
CA THR A 98 -0.60 3.30 2.30
C THR A 98 0.47 2.54 1.50
N LEU A 99 0.31 2.47 0.18
CA LEU A 99 1.31 1.83 -0.68
C LEU A 99 2.70 2.44 -0.48
N SER A 100 2.79 3.76 -0.40
CA SER A 100 4.06 4.47 -0.15
C SER A 100 4.68 4.12 1.21
N GLU A 101 3.87 3.92 2.24
CA GLU A 101 4.34 3.47 3.56
C GLU A 101 4.81 2.01 3.53
N LYS A 102 4.14 1.16 2.75
CA LYS A 102 4.56 -0.25 2.53
C LYS A 102 5.91 -0.31 1.82
N ILE A 103 6.06 0.43 0.71
CA ILE A 103 7.31 0.50 -0.05
C ILE A 103 8.46 0.97 0.86
N ARG A 104 8.24 2.07 1.60
CA ARG A 104 9.26 2.62 2.51
C ARG A 104 9.64 1.64 3.62
N SER A 105 8.65 0.97 4.22
CA SER A 105 8.90 -0.03 5.27
C SER A 105 9.68 -1.21 4.71
N PHE A 106 9.31 -1.70 3.53
CA PHE A 106 9.98 -2.82 2.87
C PHE A 106 11.42 -2.46 2.49
N ALA A 107 11.62 -1.31 1.82
CA ALA A 107 12.95 -0.84 1.45
C ALA A 107 13.88 -0.69 2.68
N ALA A 108 13.35 -0.17 3.80
CA ALA A 108 14.12 -0.04 5.03
C ALA A 108 14.46 -1.41 5.66
N GLN A 109 13.56 -2.39 5.57
CA GLN A 109 13.78 -3.74 6.08
C GLN A 109 14.85 -4.48 5.27
N GLU A 110 14.81 -4.37 3.94
CA GLU A 110 15.78 -5.00 3.03
C GLU A 110 17.10 -4.21 2.88
N GLY A 111 17.19 -3.03 3.50
CA GLY A 111 18.37 -2.19 3.41
C GLY A 111 18.56 -1.48 2.07
N PHE A 112 17.50 -1.38 1.27
CA PHE A 112 17.55 -0.73 -0.03
C PHE A 112 17.68 0.80 0.06
N VAL A 113 18.51 1.35 -0.82
CA VAL A 113 18.65 2.79 -1.02
C VAL A 113 17.93 3.21 -2.29
N SER A 114 17.13 4.28 -2.22
CA SER A 114 16.41 4.82 -3.37
C SER A 114 17.31 5.68 -4.25
N TYR A 115 17.36 5.40 -5.54
CA TYR A 115 18.10 6.14 -6.56
C TYR A 115 17.20 7.00 -7.45
N MET A 116 15.95 6.61 -7.60
CA MET A 116 14.96 7.29 -8.43
C MET A 116 13.79 7.78 -7.59
N ASN A 117 13.26 8.95 -7.92
CA ASN A 117 12.00 9.44 -7.40
C ASN A 117 10.92 9.44 -8.50
N ASN A 118 9.67 9.68 -8.11
CA ASN A 118 8.54 9.66 -9.04
C ASN A 118 8.71 10.66 -10.19
N THR A 119 9.28 11.84 -9.93
CA THR A 119 9.51 12.86 -10.96
C THR A 119 10.47 12.35 -12.03
N LYS A 120 11.61 11.79 -11.63
CA LYS A 120 12.60 11.21 -12.57
C LYS A 120 12.03 10.06 -13.39
N TRP A 121 11.22 9.19 -12.77
CA TRP A 121 10.53 8.14 -13.53
C TRP A 121 9.57 8.71 -14.56
N CYS A 122 8.75 9.69 -14.18
CA CYS A 122 7.84 10.35 -15.13
C CYS A 122 8.59 11.04 -16.28
N GLU A 123 9.69 11.72 -15.98
CA GLU A 123 10.55 12.36 -16.99
C GLU A 123 11.14 11.33 -17.96
N LEU A 124 11.66 10.21 -17.44
CA LEU A 124 12.22 9.12 -18.24
C LEU A 124 11.17 8.54 -19.20
N PHE A 125 10.03 8.10 -18.67
CA PHE A 125 8.99 7.49 -19.48
C PHE A 125 8.36 8.46 -20.49
N ALA A 126 8.17 9.72 -20.11
CA ALA A 126 7.66 10.73 -21.02
C ALA A 126 8.64 11.02 -22.19
N ALA A 127 9.94 11.09 -21.88
CA ALA A 127 10.96 11.31 -22.90
C ALA A 127 11.08 10.11 -23.85
N ILE A 128 11.07 8.90 -23.31
CA ILE A 128 11.14 7.66 -24.11
C ILE A 128 9.91 7.54 -25.00
N SER A 129 8.70 7.67 -24.45
CA SER A 129 7.45 7.56 -25.22
C SER A 129 7.39 8.58 -26.37
N LYS A 130 8.02 9.74 -26.21
CA LYS A 130 8.07 10.78 -27.24
C LYS A 130 9.12 10.52 -28.32
N LYS A 131 10.32 10.04 -27.93
CA LYS A 131 11.46 9.87 -28.84
C LYS A 131 11.55 8.47 -29.45
N ILE A 132 11.18 7.45 -28.66
CA ILE A 132 11.40 6.04 -29.00
C ILE A 132 10.18 5.22 -28.51
N PRO A 133 8.99 5.40 -29.12
CA PRO A 133 7.75 4.78 -28.65
C PRO A 133 7.76 3.24 -28.67
N ASP A 134 8.57 2.66 -29.57
CA ASP A 134 8.59 1.20 -29.81
C ASP A 134 9.69 0.49 -29.00
N ILE A 135 10.25 1.13 -27.97
CA ILE A 135 11.30 0.53 -27.16
C ILE A 135 10.73 -0.49 -26.18
N GLU A 136 11.46 -1.56 -25.95
CA GLU A 136 11.08 -2.64 -25.06
C GLU A 136 11.72 -2.46 -23.68
N PHE A 137 10.95 -2.84 -22.65
CA PHE A 137 11.35 -2.78 -21.25
C PHE A 137 11.25 -4.13 -20.57
N GLN A 138 12.05 -4.31 -19.53
CA GLN A 138 11.90 -5.33 -18.53
C GLN A 138 12.05 -4.66 -17.16
N TYR A 139 11.20 -5.00 -16.21
CA TYR A 139 11.29 -4.39 -14.88
C TYR A 139 11.05 -5.41 -13.78
N LYS A 140 11.47 -5.04 -12.58
CA LYS A 140 11.21 -5.78 -11.35
C LYS A 140 10.60 -4.84 -10.33
N SER A 141 9.51 -5.29 -9.70
CA SER A 141 8.95 -4.60 -8.54
C SER A 141 9.80 -4.89 -7.29
N ILE A 142 9.84 -3.93 -6.36
CA ILE A 142 10.50 -4.10 -5.06
C ILE A 142 9.89 -5.24 -4.23
N PHE A 143 8.64 -5.64 -4.55
CA PHE A 143 7.92 -6.71 -3.85
C PHE A 143 8.06 -8.08 -4.51
N ASP A 144 8.70 -8.16 -5.69
CA ASP A 144 8.86 -9.42 -6.39
C ASP A 144 10.01 -10.23 -5.76
N GLU A 145 9.69 -11.44 -5.33
CA GLU A 145 10.67 -12.35 -4.71
C GLU A 145 11.61 -12.98 -5.76
N THR A 146 11.12 -13.15 -6.98
CA THR A 146 11.86 -13.76 -8.08
C THR A 146 12.28 -12.73 -9.13
N GLU A 147 13.32 -13.08 -9.91
CA GLU A 147 13.63 -12.32 -11.11
C GLU A 147 12.48 -12.47 -12.12
N PRO A 148 12.13 -11.41 -12.88
CA PRO A 148 11.09 -11.50 -13.90
C PRO A 148 11.52 -12.48 -14.99
N ASP A 149 10.52 -13.08 -15.65
CA ASP A 149 10.74 -13.91 -16.84
C ASP A 149 11.42 -13.09 -17.94
N VAL A 150 12.08 -13.78 -18.88
CA VAL A 150 12.82 -13.15 -20.00
C VAL A 150 11.88 -12.50 -21.03
N TYR A 151 10.80 -11.90 -20.56
CA TYR A 151 9.83 -11.22 -21.41
C TYR A 151 10.10 -9.71 -21.42
N TRP A 152 10.06 -9.11 -22.62
CA TRP A 152 10.22 -7.68 -22.83
C TRP A 152 8.87 -7.06 -23.22
N GLU A 153 8.51 -5.97 -22.57
CA GLU A 153 7.22 -5.30 -22.70
C GLU A 153 7.37 -3.92 -23.34
N TYR A 154 6.33 -3.46 -24.03
CA TYR A 154 6.25 -2.10 -24.52
C TYR A 154 5.63 -1.16 -23.48
N TYR A 155 6.02 0.10 -23.49
CA TYR A 155 5.45 1.10 -22.56
C TYR A 155 3.92 1.26 -22.68
N GLY A 156 3.34 0.84 -23.80
CA GLY A 156 1.89 0.84 -24.00
C GLY A 156 1.14 -0.27 -23.32
N ASP A 157 1.85 -1.27 -22.81
CA ASP A 157 1.24 -2.41 -22.13
C ASP A 157 0.64 -1.97 -20.79
N GLU A 158 -0.51 -2.54 -20.44
CA GLU A 158 -1.33 -2.03 -19.33
C GLU A 158 -0.60 -2.07 -17.99
N GLU A 159 0.24 -3.06 -17.77
CA GLU A 159 0.91 -3.23 -16.46
C GLU A 159 1.87 -2.08 -16.14
N LEU A 160 2.76 -1.73 -17.05
CA LEU A 160 3.75 -0.68 -16.82
C LEU A 160 3.10 0.71 -16.78
N LYS A 161 2.07 0.95 -17.60
CA LYS A 161 1.35 2.22 -17.68
C LYS A 161 0.61 2.56 -16.38
N TYR A 162 0.06 1.56 -15.69
CA TYR A 162 -0.72 1.75 -14.45
C TYR A 162 0.07 1.45 -13.18
N MET A 163 1.32 1.03 -13.32
CA MET A 163 2.19 0.76 -12.18
C MET A 163 2.51 2.07 -11.42
N ASN A 164 2.57 1.97 -10.11
CA ASN A 164 3.18 3.03 -9.31
C ASN A 164 4.70 2.93 -9.44
N PHE A 165 5.32 3.85 -10.15
CA PHE A 165 6.77 3.85 -10.43
C PHE A 165 7.64 3.79 -9.16
N ALA A 166 7.10 4.21 -8.01
CA ALA A 166 7.79 4.03 -6.73
C ALA A 166 7.99 2.56 -6.33
N GLN A 167 7.36 1.60 -7.02
CA GLN A 167 7.59 0.17 -6.79
C GLN A 167 8.72 -0.41 -7.62
N ILE A 168 9.19 0.29 -8.64
CA ILE A 168 10.22 -0.23 -9.55
C ILE A 168 11.54 -0.36 -8.80
N GLN A 169 11.99 -1.61 -8.60
CA GLN A 169 13.32 -1.90 -8.07
C GLN A 169 14.38 -1.60 -9.11
N TRP A 170 14.20 -2.12 -10.31
CA TRP A 170 15.01 -1.79 -11.48
C TRP A 170 14.18 -1.87 -12.77
N LEU A 171 14.66 -1.13 -13.78
CA LEU A 171 14.11 -1.09 -15.12
C LEU A 171 15.25 -1.31 -16.12
N LYS A 172 15.14 -2.29 -17.00
CA LYS A 172 16.00 -2.46 -18.16
C LYS A 172 15.32 -1.86 -19.38
N ILE A 173 16.11 -1.18 -20.21
CA ILE A 173 15.68 -0.53 -21.44
C ILE A 173 16.50 -1.12 -22.57
N LYS A 174 15.89 -1.91 -23.43
CA LYS A 174 16.55 -2.56 -24.55
C LYS A 174 16.63 -1.57 -25.71
N HIS A 175 17.83 -1.27 -26.17
CA HIS A 175 18.02 -0.27 -27.21
C HIS A 175 17.90 -0.81 -28.65
N THR A 176 17.87 -2.14 -28.81
CA THR A 176 17.74 -2.79 -30.12
C THR A 176 16.29 -3.13 -30.39
N ILE A 177 15.71 -2.53 -31.43
CA ILE A 177 14.32 -2.75 -31.86
C ILE A 177 14.33 -3.60 -33.12
N THR A 178 13.61 -4.72 -33.13
CA THR A 178 13.47 -5.58 -34.31
C THR A 178 12.05 -5.52 -34.85
N ASN A 179 11.86 -4.92 -35.99
CA ASN A 179 10.59 -4.86 -36.71
C ASN A 179 10.50 -5.99 -37.73
N TYR A 180 9.37 -6.70 -37.74
CA TYR A 180 9.11 -7.75 -38.73
C TYR A 180 8.18 -7.24 -39.82
N LYS A 181 8.70 -7.13 -41.04
CA LYS A 181 7.91 -6.72 -42.23
C LYS A 181 7.25 -7.97 -42.79
N HIS A 182 5.94 -8.03 -42.72
CA HIS A 182 5.16 -9.10 -43.35
C HIS A 182 5.07 -8.90 -44.84
N ILE A 183 5.70 -9.77 -45.61
CA ILE A 183 5.78 -9.63 -47.10
C ILE A 183 4.67 -10.45 -47.78
N GLY A 184 4.11 -11.47 -47.09
CA GLY A 184 3.01 -12.29 -47.62
C GLY A 184 2.78 -13.54 -46.73
N VAL A 185 1.66 -14.23 -46.99
CA VAL A 185 1.18 -15.36 -46.16
C VAL A 185 2.14 -16.56 -46.17
N LEU A 186 2.94 -16.74 -47.18
CA LEU A 186 3.85 -17.88 -47.35
C LEU A 186 5.34 -17.46 -47.47
N VAL A 187 5.64 -16.19 -47.19
CA VAL A 187 7.02 -15.67 -47.25
C VAL A 187 7.46 -15.38 -45.80
N PRO A 188 8.65 -15.82 -45.38
CA PRO A 188 9.22 -15.43 -44.13
C PRO A 188 9.25 -13.90 -43.97
N SER A 189 8.87 -13.40 -42.82
CA SER A 189 8.96 -11.97 -42.52
C SER A 189 10.42 -11.52 -42.53
N GLU A 190 10.71 -10.40 -43.18
CA GLU A 190 12.03 -9.77 -43.09
C GLU A 190 12.14 -9.03 -41.75
N ALA A 191 13.21 -9.36 -41.00
CA ALA A 191 13.52 -8.68 -39.72
C ALA A 191 14.43 -7.47 -40.06
N GLU A 192 13.98 -6.28 -39.67
CA GLU A 192 14.78 -5.05 -39.74
C GLU A 192 15.12 -4.60 -38.30
N THR A 193 16.41 -4.57 -37.98
CA THR A 193 16.88 -4.23 -36.63
C THR A 193 17.43 -2.80 -36.64
N HIS A 194 16.92 -1.99 -35.71
CA HIS A 194 17.33 -0.61 -35.49
C HIS A 194 18.01 -0.47 -34.13
N ASP A 195 19.20 0.12 -34.13
CA ASP A 195 19.89 0.46 -32.87
C ASP A 195 19.49 1.89 -32.47
N LYS A 196 18.98 2.02 -31.24
CA LYS A 196 18.58 3.27 -30.59
C LYS A 196 19.45 3.63 -29.39
N LYS A 197 20.65 3.02 -29.28
CA LYS A 197 21.56 3.21 -28.16
C LYS A 197 21.84 4.68 -27.85
N ASP A 198 22.19 5.46 -28.84
CA ASP A 198 22.51 6.87 -28.66
C ASP A 198 21.30 7.70 -28.20
N ALA A 199 20.10 7.36 -28.71
CA ALA A 199 18.88 8.06 -28.33
C ALA A 199 18.46 7.76 -26.87
N VAL A 200 18.63 6.52 -26.42
CA VAL A 200 18.42 6.15 -25.01
C VAL A 200 19.44 6.84 -24.12
N LEU A 201 20.71 6.81 -24.51
CA LEU A 201 21.80 7.43 -23.77
C LEU A 201 21.58 8.93 -23.61
N GLU A 202 21.21 9.63 -24.68
CA GLU A 202 20.88 11.07 -24.67
C GLU A 202 19.78 11.38 -23.65
N ILE A 203 18.72 10.54 -23.58
CA ILE A 203 17.64 10.72 -22.60
C ILE A 203 18.17 10.55 -21.19
N LEU A 204 18.90 9.46 -20.90
CA LEU A 204 19.43 9.17 -19.57
C LEU A 204 20.35 10.29 -19.08
N GLU A 205 21.21 10.81 -19.94
CA GLU A 205 22.13 11.91 -19.62
C GLU A 205 21.40 13.25 -19.44
N GLN A 206 20.45 13.57 -20.32
CA GLN A 206 19.64 14.79 -20.25
C GLN A 206 18.94 14.93 -18.90
N TYR A 207 18.36 13.83 -18.39
CA TYR A 207 17.65 13.82 -17.12
C TYR A 207 18.53 13.40 -15.91
N ARG A 208 19.84 13.22 -16.14
CA ARG A 208 20.82 12.82 -15.12
C ARG A 208 20.37 11.57 -14.37
N ILE A 209 19.92 10.58 -15.12
CA ILE A 209 19.47 9.30 -14.57
C ILE A 209 20.68 8.37 -14.51
N PRO A 210 21.02 7.84 -13.32
CA PRO A 210 22.11 6.88 -13.19
C PRO A 210 21.71 5.55 -13.83
N TYR A 211 22.62 4.99 -14.62
CA TYR A 211 22.42 3.74 -15.35
C TYR A 211 23.67 2.88 -15.35
N GLN A 212 23.50 1.61 -15.68
CA GLN A 212 24.57 0.68 -16.04
C GLN A 212 24.24 0.09 -17.41
N TYR A 213 25.23 -0.19 -18.22
CA TYR A 213 25.06 -0.83 -19.51
C TYR A 213 25.31 -2.33 -19.39
N ILE A 214 24.42 -3.16 -19.91
CA ILE A 214 24.48 -4.61 -19.97
C ILE A 214 24.71 -5.03 -21.43
N GLU A 215 25.95 -5.41 -21.76
CA GLU A 215 26.37 -5.67 -23.13
C GLU A 215 25.66 -6.91 -23.71
N ASP A 216 25.59 -8.00 -22.96
CA ASP A 216 24.99 -9.25 -23.39
C ASP A 216 23.48 -9.12 -23.69
N GLU A 217 22.79 -8.22 -23.01
CA GLU A 217 21.35 -7.97 -23.19
C GLU A 217 21.08 -6.78 -24.15
N GLN A 218 22.10 -6.04 -24.55
CA GLN A 218 22.00 -4.80 -25.32
C GLN A 218 21.03 -3.81 -24.66
N ALA A 219 21.13 -3.65 -23.35
CA ALA A 219 20.19 -2.90 -22.54
C ALA A 219 20.88 -1.97 -21.54
N PHE A 220 20.20 -0.90 -21.17
CA PHE A 220 20.54 -0.05 -20.04
C PHE A 220 19.71 -0.44 -18.84
N ILE A 221 20.30 -0.62 -17.66
CA ILE A 221 19.57 -0.83 -16.41
C ILE A 221 19.58 0.44 -15.58
N VAL A 222 18.40 0.85 -15.13
CA VAL A 222 18.14 1.98 -14.23
C VAL A 222 17.61 1.42 -12.92
N TYR A 223 18.26 1.75 -11.80
CA TYR A 223 17.84 1.29 -10.50
C TYR A 223 16.91 2.30 -9.82
N GLY A 224 15.74 1.85 -9.41
CA GLY A 224 14.88 2.58 -8.47
C GLY A 224 15.37 2.39 -7.05
N TYR A 225 15.77 1.15 -6.74
CA TYR A 225 16.34 0.76 -5.44
C TYR A 225 17.52 -0.20 -5.62
N ARG A 226 18.52 -0.08 -4.73
CA ARG A 226 19.68 -0.97 -4.71
C ARG A 226 20.22 -1.12 -3.29
#